data_0590bf35634cee90ed7940b11ea476fa
#
_entry.id   0590bf35634cee90ed7940b11ea476fa
#
_cell.length_a   1.000
_cell.length_b   1.000
_cell.length_c   1.000
_cell.angle_alpha   90.00
_cell.angle_beta   90.00
_cell.angle_gamma   90.00
#
_symmetry.space_group_name_H-M   'P 1'
#
loop_
_entity.id
_entity.type
_entity.pdbx_description
1 polymer ?
#
loop_
_entity_poly.entity_id
_entity_poly.type
_entity_poly.pdbx_seq_one_letter_code
_entity_poly.pdbx_strand_id
1 'polypeptide(L)'
;MNFRKLKIFFETAKCLNMTKVAKSMYISQPSISQAIAELESDLDVKLFDRIGKRLYLTHEGEVYFEYSRRILNLYEEANSTIRSSKEGQKGKIVIGASTTIGIYILPELIKEFNELHKNIEISLIIENTQLIEELIMENKVDIALVEGYVKSDELEVFDIGKDELIFIANPNNPIFLKDKITLKDLEDEKFIMREPGSGTREIIENYLINKGCNYNVYMELGNTEAIVRVVETGLGIACVSCKAIDERINEGLIKEIKIDDIKVSRDLYLIYHKDKFISKNLEIFIDKIKSSDI
;
A
#
# COMPACT_ATOMS: atom_id res chain seq x y z
N MET A 1 29.96 16.08 -1.25
CA MET A 1 29.31 14.86 -0.71
C MET A 1 29.93 13.63 -1.37
N ASN A 2 30.38 12.65 -0.61
CA ASN A 2 30.98 11.42 -1.14
C ASN A 2 29.93 10.29 -1.07
N PHE A 3 29.54 9.75 -2.23
CA PHE A 3 28.55 8.67 -2.36
C PHE A 3 28.87 7.43 -1.49
N ARG A 4 30.18 7.15 -1.32
CA ARG A 4 30.62 6.07 -0.44
C ARG A 4 30.27 6.36 1.02
N LYS A 5 30.43 7.60 1.49
CA LYS A 5 30.05 7.98 2.87
C LYS A 5 28.52 7.87 3.05
N LEU A 6 27.75 8.30 2.08
CA LEU A 6 26.27 8.15 2.07
C LEU A 6 25.84 6.69 2.21
N LYS A 7 26.44 5.80 1.40
CA LYS A 7 26.13 4.36 1.46
C LYS A 7 26.54 3.72 2.79
N ILE A 8 27.70 4.09 3.33
CA ILE A 8 28.17 3.63 4.65
C ILE A 8 27.20 4.08 5.74
N PHE A 9 26.79 5.35 5.72
CA PHE A 9 25.82 5.87 6.66
C PHE A 9 24.50 5.09 6.58
N PHE A 10 23.91 4.97 5.38
CA PHE A 10 22.66 4.27 5.15
C PHE A 10 22.67 2.83 5.67
N GLU A 11 23.69 2.04 5.31
CA GLU A 11 23.82 0.67 5.79
C GLU A 11 24.01 0.60 7.32
N THR A 12 24.70 1.58 7.90
CA THR A 12 24.89 1.65 9.36
C THR A 12 23.59 2.02 10.07
N ALA A 13 22.83 2.97 9.54
CA ALA A 13 21.53 3.38 10.04
C ALA A 13 20.52 2.22 10.02
N LYS A 14 20.50 1.48 8.92
CA LYS A 14 19.60 0.32 8.73
C LYS A 14 19.79 -0.79 9.76
N CYS A 15 21.03 -1.07 10.19
CA CYS A 15 21.30 -2.20 11.07
C CYS A 15 21.87 -1.79 12.45
N LEU A 16 22.13 -0.50 12.67
CA LEU A 16 22.67 0.07 13.92
C LEU A 16 23.90 -0.67 14.47
N ASN A 17 24.72 -1.25 13.56
CA ASN A 17 25.89 -2.07 13.92
C ASN A 17 27.04 -1.90 12.93
N MET A 18 28.01 -1.05 13.28
CA MET A 18 29.16 -0.75 12.42
C MET A 18 30.03 -1.97 12.11
N THR A 19 30.14 -2.93 13.01
CA THR A 19 30.92 -4.16 12.78
C THR A 19 30.27 -5.07 11.74
N LYS A 20 28.93 -5.18 11.78
CA LYS A 20 28.16 -5.93 10.80
C LYS A 20 28.29 -5.30 9.40
N VAL A 21 28.19 -3.96 9.34
CA VAL A 21 28.36 -3.21 8.07
C VAL A 21 29.77 -3.35 7.52
N ALA A 22 30.79 -3.25 8.38
CA ALA A 22 32.18 -3.43 7.97
C ALA A 22 32.39 -4.80 7.28
N LYS A 23 31.84 -5.88 7.86
CA LYS A 23 31.88 -7.21 7.27
C LYS A 23 31.14 -7.29 5.94
N SER A 24 29.92 -6.76 5.85
CA SER A 24 29.10 -6.79 4.61
C SER A 24 29.71 -5.96 3.48
N MET A 25 30.43 -4.88 3.80
CA MET A 25 31.07 -4.01 2.81
C MET A 25 32.55 -4.37 2.54
N TYR A 26 33.08 -5.42 3.18
CA TYR A 26 34.48 -5.87 3.05
C TYR A 26 35.51 -4.77 3.37
N ILE A 27 35.25 -3.97 4.42
CA ILE A 27 36.16 -2.93 4.92
C ILE A 27 36.33 -3.05 6.42
N SER A 28 37.30 -2.30 6.99
CA SER A 28 37.53 -2.32 8.43
C SER A 28 36.47 -1.50 9.19
N GLN A 29 36.14 -1.90 10.41
CA GLN A 29 35.24 -1.14 11.27
C GLN A 29 35.75 0.30 11.56
N PRO A 30 37.05 0.55 11.76
CA PRO A 30 37.58 1.91 11.86
C PRO A 30 37.26 2.77 10.64
N SER A 31 37.29 2.19 9.40
CA SER A 31 36.95 2.90 8.18
C SER A 31 35.47 3.30 8.14
N ILE A 32 34.56 2.48 8.67
CA ILE A 32 33.14 2.82 8.81
C ILE A 32 33.00 4.01 9.79
N SER A 33 33.63 3.91 10.97
CA SER A 33 33.55 4.94 12.00
C SER A 33 34.13 6.30 11.53
N GLN A 34 35.24 6.25 10.77
CA GLN A 34 35.84 7.44 10.20
C GLN A 34 34.92 8.07 9.12
N ALA A 35 34.37 7.28 8.22
CA ALA A 35 33.49 7.79 7.17
C ALA A 35 32.22 8.46 7.74
N ILE A 36 31.67 7.92 8.83
CA ILE A 36 30.55 8.52 9.54
C ILE A 36 30.99 9.82 10.24
N ALA A 37 32.12 9.82 10.94
CA ALA A 37 32.61 11.02 11.60
C ALA A 37 32.92 12.17 10.61
N GLU A 38 33.48 11.83 9.45
CA GLU A 38 33.71 12.80 8.38
C GLU A 38 32.39 13.33 7.79
N LEU A 39 31.36 12.47 7.65
CA LEU A 39 30.05 12.88 7.17
C LEU A 39 29.36 13.81 8.17
N GLU A 40 29.39 13.48 9.46
CA GLU A 40 28.88 14.32 10.53
C GLU A 40 29.61 15.68 10.57
N SER A 41 30.93 15.68 10.35
CA SER A 41 31.72 16.91 10.25
C SER A 41 31.38 17.75 9.02
N ASP A 42 31.15 17.08 7.86
CA ASP A 42 30.75 17.77 6.61
C ASP A 42 29.36 18.43 6.75
N LEU A 43 28.48 17.89 7.59
CA LEU A 43 27.12 18.39 7.83
C LEU A 43 27.01 19.28 9.07
N ASP A 44 28.05 19.35 9.90
CA ASP A 44 28.08 20.03 11.20
C ASP A 44 26.96 19.57 12.18
N VAL A 45 26.58 18.29 12.12
CA VAL A 45 25.59 17.68 12.99
C VAL A 45 26.00 16.25 13.39
N LYS A 46 25.41 15.75 14.47
CA LYS A 46 25.51 14.32 14.83
C LYS A 46 24.35 13.54 14.20
N LEU A 47 24.69 12.44 13.54
CA LEU A 47 23.72 11.54 12.93
C LEU A 47 23.48 10.30 13.79
N PHE A 48 24.43 9.96 14.68
CA PHE A 48 24.30 8.85 15.60
C PHE A 48 24.64 9.24 17.03
N ASP A 49 23.82 8.74 17.96
CA ASP A 49 24.10 8.69 19.38
C ASP A 49 24.66 7.34 19.78
N ARG A 50 25.68 7.35 20.67
CA ARG A 50 26.24 6.16 21.30
C ARG A 50 25.87 6.12 22.76
N ILE A 51 24.92 5.27 23.11
CA ILE A 51 24.48 5.07 24.48
C ILE A 51 24.99 3.71 24.97
N GLY A 52 26.03 3.72 25.76
CA GLY A 52 26.75 2.52 26.18
C GLY A 52 27.39 1.80 24.99
N LYS A 53 26.94 0.57 24.70
CA LYS A 53 27.43 -0.24 23.57
C LYS A 53 26.47 -0.23 22.36
N ARG A 54 25.41 0.56 22.40
CA ARG A 54 24.39 0.62 21.36
C ARG A 54 24.48 1.91 20.56
N LEU A 55 24.12 1.81 19.28
CA LEU A 55 24.04 2.91 18.35
C LEU A 55 22.56 3.25 18.11
N TYR A 56 22.24 4.54 18.09
CA TYR A 56 20.91 5.06 17.79
C TYR A 56 21.03 6.19 16.77
N LEU A 57 20.01 6.42 15.98
CA LEU A 57 19.93 7.64 15.17
C LEU A 57 19.55 8.82 16.04
N THR A 58 20.12 9.99 15.73
CA THR A 58 19.61 11.29 16.19
C THR A 58 18.40 11.68 15.36
N HIS A 59 17.69 12.75 15.71
CA HIS A 59 16.64 13.30 14.83
C HIS A 59 17.20 13.66 13.45
N GLU A 60 18.34 14.34 13.39
CA GLU A 60 19.04 14.67 12.15
C GLU A 60 19.46 13.39 11.39
N GLY A 61 19.83 12.35 12.12
CA GLY A 61 20.16 11.04 11.59
C GLY A 61 18.95 10.37 10.92
N GLU A 62 17.76 10.45 11.51
CA GLU A 62 16.50 9.94 10.92
C GLU A 62 16.16 10.68 9.64
N VAL A 63 16.18 12.01 9.68
CA VAL A 63 15.95 12.84 8.49
C VAL A 63 16.95 12.50 7.38
N TYR A 64 18.24 12.43 7.72
CA TYR A 64 19.28 12.13 6.74
C TYR A 64 19.19 10.69 6.21
N PHE A 65 18.69 9.74 7.01
CA PHE A 65 18.43 8.36 6.59
C PHE A 65 17.39 8.30 5.49
N GLU A 66 16.30 9.04 5.62
CA GLU A 66 15.24 9.10 4.62
C GLU A 66 15.75 9.68 3.28
N TYR A 67 16.47 10.80 3.32
CA TYR A 67 17.07 11.37 2.11
C TYR A 67 18.14 10.46 1.51
N SER A 68 18.97 9.82 2.34
CA SER A 68 20.00 8.88 1.87
C SER A 68 19.37 7.70 1.12
N ARG A 69 18.26 7.19 1.61
CA ARG A 69 17.50 6.12 0.95
C ARG A 69 17.01 6.56 -0.43
N ARG A 70 16.39 7.73 -0.54
CA ARG A 70 15.91 8.29 -1.81
C ARG A 70 17.05 8.44 -2.82
N ILE A 71 18.17 8.99 -2.41
CA ILE A 71 19.34 9.19 -3.27
C ILE A 71 19.93 7.87 -3.77
N LEU A 72 20.08 6.88 -2.88
CA LEU A 72 20.61 5.57 -3.25
C LEU A 72 19.68 4.84 -4.20
N ASN A 73 18.38 4.88 -3.96
CA ASN A 73 17.40 4.27 -4.84
C ASN A 73 17.37 4.93 -6.22
N LEU A 74 17.39 6.26 -6.28
CA LEU A 74 17.45 7.00 -7.55
C LEU A 74 18.72 6.65 -8.35
N TYR A 75 19.85 6.48 -7.67
CA TYR A 75 21.10 6.05 -8.31
C TYR A 75 21.00 4.65 -8.92
N GLU A 76 20.44 3.70 -8.17
CA GLU A 76 20.24 2.33 -8.68
C GLU A 76 19.23 2.30 -9.84
N GLU A 77 18.17 3.11 -9.76
CA GLU A 77 17.17 3.28 -10.80
C GLU A 77 17.80 3.86 -12.08
N ALA A 78 18.61 4.91 -11.95
CA ALA A 78 19.36 5.48 -13.09
C ALA A 78 20.28 4.44 -13.75
N ASN A 79 21.00 3.65 -12.94
CA ASN A 79 21.85 2.59 -13.45
C ASN A 79 21.06 1.48 -14.16
N SER A 80 19.92 1.07 -13.59
CA SER A 80 19.06 0.05 -14.19
C SER A 80 18.43 0.53 -15.50
N THR A 81 17.98 1.78 -15.55
CA THR A 81 17.41 2.40 -16.75
C THR A 81 18.43 2.47 -17.88
N ILE A 82 19.67 2.89 -17.59
CA ILE A 82 20.75 2.93 -18.59
C ILE A 82 21.11 1.51 -19.08
N ARG A 83 21.11 0.52 -18.20
CA ARG A 83 21.36 -0.88 -18.58
C ARG A 83 20.23 -1.45 -19.42
N SER A 84 18.97 -1.22 -19.03
CA SER A 84 17.81 -1.69 -19.78
C SER A 84 17.65 -1.02 -21.15
N SER A 85 18.08 0.22 -21.28
CA SER A 85 18.15 0.94 -22.56
C SER A 85 19.12 0.27 -23.56
N LYS A 86 20.18 -0.38 -23.09
CA LYS A 86 21.11 -1.14 -23.96
C LYS A 86 20.57 -2.51 -24.40
N GLU A 87 19.65 -3.12 -23.63
CA GLU A 87 19.17 -4.50 -23.87
C GLU A 87 17.74 -4.58 -24.40
N GLY A 88 17.10 -3.45 -24.72
CA GLY A 88 15.74 -3.37 -25.28
C GLY A 88 14.67 -3.99 -24.37
N GLN A 89 13.93 -3.15 -23.64
CA GLN A 89 12.68 -3.47 -22.92
C GLN A 89 12.74 -4.53 -21.81
N LYS A 90 13.86 -4.75 -21.20
CA LYS A 90 13.94 -5.52 -19.96
C LYS A 90 13.85 -4.58 -18.77
N GLY A 91 13.08 -4.94 -17.76
CA GLY A 91 12.97 -4.14 -16.54
C GLY A 91 12.13 -4.81 -15.50
N LYS A 92 12.04 -4.17 -14.34
CA LYS A 92 11.17 -4.58 -13.25
C LYS A 92 10.31 -3.40 -12.83
N ILE A 93 9.03 -3.67 -12.58
CA ILE A 93 8.08 -2.73 -11.99
C ILE A 93 7.60 -3.33 -10.67
N VAL A 94 7.71 -2.57 -9.61
CA VAL A 94 7.16 -2.94 -8.29
C VAL A 94 5.87 -2.18 -8.08
N ILE A 95 4.77 -2.89 -8.07
CA ILE A 95 3.42 -2.33 -7.95
C ILE A 95 2.94 -2.56 -6.52
N GLY A 96 2.45 -1.49 -5.88
CA GLY A 96 1.66 -1.58 -4.66
C GLY A 96 0.17 -1.66 -4.99
N ALA A 97 -0.59 -2.38 -4.19
CA ALA A 97 -2.03 -2.37 -4.32
C ALA A 97 -2.71 -2.50 -2.97
N SER A 98 -3.81 -1.78 -2.80
CA SER A 98 -4.73 -2.08 -1.73
C SER A 98 -5.36 -3.47 -1.92
N THR A 99 -5.82 -4.07 -0.83
CA THR A 99 -6.21 -5.49 -0.81
C THR A 99 -7.25 -5.83 -1.86
N THR A 100 -8.30 -5.04 -2.01
CA THR A 100 -9.36 -5.31 -3.00
C THR A 100 -8.83 -5.21 -4.43
N ILE A 101 -8.08 -4.15 -4.73
CA ILE A 101 -7.54 -3.94 -6.07
C ILE A 101 -6.52 -5.03 -6.41
N GLY A 102 -5.64 -5.37 -5.47
CA GLY A 102 -4.59 -6.36 -5.67
C GLY A 102 -5.11 -7.77 -5.90
N ILE A 103 -6.25 -8.13 -5.29
CA ILE A 103 -6.82 -9.47 -5.41
C ILE A 103 -7.80 -9.59 -6.59
N TYR A 104 -8.65 -8.59 -6.81
CA TYR A 104 -9.80 -8.73 -7.71
C TYR A 104 -9.69 -7.93 -9.02
N ILE A 105 -8.78 -6.94 -9.10
CA ILE A 105 -8.66 -6.06 -10.28
C ILE A 105 -7.33 -6.28 -10.99
N LEU A 106 -6.22 -6.18 -10.28
CA LEU A 106 -4.88 -6.22 -10.88
C LEU A 106 -4.51 -7.53 -11.59
N PRO A 107 -4.94 -8.72 -11.17
CA PRO A 107 -4.52 -9.96 -11.83
C PRO A 107 -4.81 -9.99 -13.32
N GLU A 108 -6.00 -9.55 -13.74
CA GLU A 108 -6.35 -9.53 -15.16
C GLU A 108 -5.57 -8.46 -15.94
N LEU A 109 -5.40 -7.27 -15.34
CA LEU A 109 -4.60 -6.19 -15.93
C LEU A 109 -3.13 -6.59 -16.11
N ILE A 110 -2.56 -7.28 -15.12
CA ILE A 110 -1.18 -7.79 -15.18
C ILE A 110 -1.05 -8.87 -16.24
N LYS A 111 -2.02 -9.77 -16.35
CA LYS A 111 -2.05 -10.80 -17.39
C LYS A 111 -2.02 -10.17 -18.78
N GLU A 112 -2.93 -9.23 -19.06
CA GLU A 112 -2.98 -8.52 -20.35
C GLU A 112 -1.67 -7.78 -20.65
N PHE A 113 -1.11 -7.12 -19.63
CA PHE A 113 0.16 -6.42 -19.77
C PHE A 113 1.32 -7.37 -20.09
N ASN A 114 1.43 -8.49 -19.38
CA ASN A 114 2.48 -9.48 -19.57
C ASN A 114 2.42 -10.19 -20.94
N GLU A 115 1.23 -10.35 -21.53
CA GLU A 115 1.09 -10.90 -22.87
C GLU A 115 1.78 -10.03 -23.94
N LEU A 116 1.75 -8.70 -23.74
CA LEU A 116 2.34 -7.72 -24.64
C LEU A 116 3.80 -7.40 -24.30
N HIS A 117 4.18 -7.50 -23.01
CA HIS A 117 5.47 -7.04 -22.48
C HIS A 117 6.20 -8.14 -21.70
N LYS A 118 6.47 -9.27 -22.34
CA LYS A 118 7.05 -10.52 -21.74
C LYS A 118 8.40 -10.33 -21.04
N ASN A 119 9.13 -9.26 -21.35
CA ASN A 119 10.46 -8.99 -20.79
C ASN A 119 10.43 -8.02 -19.59
N ILE A 120 9.25 -7.59 -19.15
CA ILE A 120 9.08 -6.73 -17.98
C ILE A 120 8.63 -7.61 -16.81
N GLU A 121 9.44 -7.69 -15.77
CA GLU A 121 9.09 -8.39 -14.54
C GLU A 121 8.15 -7.49 -13.70
N ILE A 122 7.01 -8.01 -13.29
CA ILE A 122 6.11 -7.35 -12.35
C ILE A 122 6.23 -8.02 -10.98
N SER A 123 6.44 -7.19 -9.96
CA SER A 123 6.37 -7.59 -8.55
C SER A 123 5.20 -6.85 -7.90
N LEU A 124 4.30 -7.59 -7.27
CA LEU A 124 3.11 -7.02 -6.63
C LEU A 124 3.23 -7.13 -5.10
N ILE A 125 2.98 -6.02 -4.41
CA ILE A 125 2.88 -5.93 -2.95
C ILE A 125 1.45 -5.53 -2.62
N ILE A 126 0.76 -6.35 -1.82
CA ILE A 126 -0.63 -6.12 -1.41
C ILE A 126 -0.66 -5.85 0.08
N GLU A 127 -1.13 -4.65 0.45
CA GLU A 127 -1.29 -4.20 1.83
C GLU A 127 -2.52 -3.29 1.94
N ASN A 128 -2.81 -2.70 3.09
CA ASN A 128 -3.83 -1.67 3.18
C ASN A 128 -3.35 -0.33 2.60
N THR A 129 -4.27 0.58 2.35
CA THR A 129 -3.98 1.86 1.67
C THR A 129 -2.89 2.65 2.38
N GLN A 130 -2.94 2.76 3.70
CA GLN A 130 -1.94 3.49 4.48
C GLN A 130 -0.54 2.90 4.32
N LEU A 131 -0.40 1.58 4.46
CA LEU A 131 0.90 0.90 4.31
C LEU A 131 1.42 1.03 2.87
N ILE A 132 0.55 1.01 1.87
CA ILE A 132 0.95 1.23 0.47
C ILE A 132 1.47 2.66 0.27
N GLU A 133 0.82 3.68 0.84
CA GLU A 133 1.35 5.05 0.80
C GLU A 133 2.75 5.13 1.45
N GLU A 134 2.94 4.51 2.61
CA GLU A 134 4.25 4.43 3.28
C GLU A 134 5.31 3.76 2.40
N LEU A 135 4.96 2.66 1.71
CA LEU A 135 5.87 1.97 0.80
C LEU A 135 6.26 2.82 -0.43
N ILE A 136 5.35 3.66 -0.95
CA ILE A 136 5.68 4.64 -2.00
C ILE A 136 6.64 5.69 -1.47
N MET A 137 6.35 6.27 -0.29
CA MET A 137 7.22 7.27 0.35
C MET A 137 8.60 6.71 0.65
N GLU A 138 8.68 5.42 0.94
CA GLU A 138 9.93 4.68 1.10
C GLU A 138 10.58 4.26 -0.22
N ASN A 139 9.99 4.59 -1.37
CA ASN A 139 10.42 4.14 -2.71
C ASN A 139 10.65 2.62 -2.81
N LYS A 140 9.89 1.84 -2.05
CA LYS A 140 9.85 0.38 -2.13
C LYS A 140 8.88 -0.11 -3.21
N VAL A 141 7.99 0.77 -3.65
CA VAL A 141 6.99 0.58 -4.68
C VAL A 141 7.15 1.70 -5.71
N ASP A 142 7.04 1.37 -6.98
CA ASP A 142 7.19 2.34 -8.07
C ASP A 142 5.92 3.15 -8.27
N ILE A 143 4.80 2.45 -8.30
CA ILE A 143 3.44 2.99 -8.41
C ILE A 143 2.51 2.14 -7.56
N ALA A 144 1.34 2.66 -7.23
CA ALA A 144 0.32 1.86 -6.59
C ALA A 144 -1.08 2.19 -7.07
N LEU A 145 -1.98 1.19 -6.88
CA LEU A 145 -3.40 1.36 -7.07
C LEU A 145 -4.09 1.19 -5.71
N VAL A 146 -4.82 2.22 -5.29
CA VAL A 146 -5.43 2.26 -3.97
C VAL A 146 -6.88 2.74 -4.04
N GLU A 147 -7.64 2.42 -3.01
CA GLU A 147 -8.96 2.99 -2.76
C GLU A 147 -8.96 3.83 -1.49
N GLY A 148 -9.90 4.78 -1.43
CA GLY A 148 -10.08 5.64 -0.28
C GLY A 148 -9.33 6.95 -0.38
N TYR A 149 -9.05 7.57 0.76
CA TYR A 149 -8.43 8.89 0.80
C TYR A 149 -6.91 8.79 0.80
N VAL A 150 -6.29 9.39 -0.20
CA VAL A 150 -4.84 9.57 -0.26
C VAL A 150 -4.47 10.80 0.58
N LYS A 151 -3.59 10.62 1.56
CA LYS A 151 -3.33 11.65 2.59
C LYS A 151 -2.08 12.48 2.32
N SER A 152 -1.14 11.95 1.56
CA SER A 152 0.14 12.63 1.34
C SER A 152 0.09 13.59 0.17
N ASP A 153 0.46 14.85 0.44
CA ASP A 153 0.64 15.87 -0.61
C ASP A 153 1.88 15.63 -1.51
N GLU A 154 2.73 14.67 -1.18
CA GLU A 154 3.91 14.33 -1.99
C GLU A 154 3.58 13.30 -3.09
N LEU A 155 2.33 12.85 -3.19
CA LEU A 155 1.88 11.90 -4.19
C LEU A 155 1.17 12.58 -5.37
N GLU A 156 1.45 12.09 -6.58
CA GLU A 156 0.59 12.30 -7.74
C GLU A 156 -0.58 11.32 -7.64
N VAL A 157 -1.80 11.81 -7.88
CA VAL A 157 -3.02 11.03 -7.73
C VAL A 157 -3.86 11.14 -9.01
N PHE A 158 -4.20 10.01 -9.60
CA PHE A 158 -5.02 9.93 -10.80
C PHE A 158 -6.24 9.06 -10.53
N ASP A 159 -7.42 9.58 -10.83
CA ASP A 159 -8.65 8.80 -10.83
C ASP A 159 -8.60 7.75 -11.95
N ILE A 160 -8.87 6.49 -11.60
CA ILE A 160 -8.86 5.35 -12.53
C ILE A 160 -10.19 4.60 -12.55
N GLY A 161 -11.18 5.04 -11.80
CA GLY A 161 -12.51 4.45 -11.78
C GLY A 161 -13.17 4.45 -10.43
N LYS A 162 -14.26 3.68 -10.33
CA LYS A 162 -15.09 3.58 -9.12
C LYS A 162 -15.40 2.15 -8.77
N ASP A 163 -15.57 1.91 -7.49
CA ASP A 163 -15.98 0.62 -6.95
C ASP A 163 -17.20 0.79 -6.04
N GLU A 164 -18.12 -0.14 -6.11
CA GLU A 164 -19.33 -0.15 -5.29
C GLU A 164 -19.11 -1.05 -4.07
N LEU A 165 -19.49 -0.52 -2.90
CA LEU A 165 -19.47 -1.25 -1.64
C LEU A 165 -20.90 -1.62 -1.26
N ILE A 166 -21.12 -2.87 -0.93
CA ILE A 166 -22.43 -3.37 -0.52
C ILE A 166 -22.36 -4.03 0.86
N PHE A 167 -23.46 -3.91 1.62
CA PHE A 167 -23.62 -4.61 2.88
C PHE A 167 -24.01 -6.04 2.63
N ILE A 168 -23.38 -6.96 3.36
CA ILE A 168 -23.58 -8.41 3.22
C ILE A 168 -23.81 -9.07 4.57
N ALA A 169 -24.60 -10.15 4.57
CA ALA A 169 -24.81 -11.02 5.70
C ALA A 169 -24.97 -12.47 5.25
N ASN A 170 -24.91 -13.40 6.22
CA ASN A 170 -25.35 -14.78 6.00
C ASN A 170 -26.84 -14.80 5.62
N PRO A 171 -27.29 -15.64 4.67
CA PRO A 171 -28.69 -15.70 4.23
C PRO A 171 -29.70 -15.97 5.37
N ASN A 172 -29.26 -16.59 6.45
CA ASN A 172 -30.11 -16.87 7.64
C ASN A 172 -30.10 -15.74 8.68
N ASN A 173 -29.45 -14.59 8.39
CA ASN A 173 -29.45 -13.45 9.31
C ASN A 173 -30.89 -12.94 9.50
N PRO A 174 -31.34 -12.71 10.76
CA PRO A 174 -32.69 -12.22 11.05
C PRO A 174 -33.06 -10.90 10.37
N ILE A 175 -32.09 -10.09 9.95
CA ILE A 175 -32.32 -8.84 9.24
C ILE A 175 -33.18 -9.04 7.98
N PHE A 176 -33.04 -10.21 7.33
CA PHE A 176 -33.80 -10.56 6.12
C PHE A 176 -35.26 -10.93 6.38
N LEU A 177 -35.69 -11.01 7.63
CA LEU A 177 -37.12 -11.21 7.98
C LEU A 177 -37.91 -9.89 7.92
N LYS A 178 -37.23 -8.75 7.80
CA LYS A 178 -37.86 -7.43 7.70
C LYS A 178 -38.34 -7.19 6.27
N ASP A 179 -39.56 -6.70 6.12
CA ASP A 179 -40.13 -6.32 4.80
C ASP A 179 -39.33 -5.20 4.13
N LYS A 180 -38.81 -4.29 4.95
CA LYS A 180 -37.98 -3.17 4.51
C LYS A 180 -36.83 -2.99 5.48
N ILE A 181 -35.61 -3.02 4.96
CA ILE A 181 -34.39 -2.81 5.73
C ILE A 181 -33.95 -1.34 5.59
N THR A 182 -33.64 -0.71 6.70
CA THR A 182 -33.15 0.68 6.78
C THR A 182 -31.75 0.71 7.36
N LEU A 183 -31.05 1.82 7.22
CA LEU A 183 -29.71 1.98 7.80
C LEU A 183 -29.73 1.84 9.33
N LYS A 184 -30.82 2.25 9.98
CA LYS A 184 -30.98 2.11 11.43
C LYS A 184 -31.03 0.63 11.88
N ASP A 185 -31.48 -0.27 11.03
CA ASP A 185 -31.51 -1.69 11.34
C ASP A 185 -30.11 -2.32 11.43
N LEU A 186 -29.09 -1.66 10.89
CA LEU A 186 -27.70 -2.07 10.99
C LEU A 186 -27.09 -1.75 12.38
N GLU A 187 -27.69 -0.83 13.15
CA GLU A 187 -27.15 -0.44 14.46
C GLU A 187 -27.16 -1.60 15.48
N ASP A 188 -28.09 -2.56 15.32
CA ASP A 188 -28.20 -3.74 16.18
C ASP A 188 -27.29 -4.91 15.72
N GLU A 189 -26.66 -4.75 14.55
CA GLU A 189 -25.84 -5.80 13.96
C GLU A 189 -24.36 -5.71 14.41
N LYS A 190 -23.69 -6.87 14.38
CA LYS A 190 -22.26 -6.98 14.66
C LYS A 190 -21.48 -6.74 13.39
N PHE A 191 -20.72 -5.66 13.32
CA PHE A 191 -19.89 -5.37 12.17
C PHE A 191 -18.56 -6.12 12.20
N ILE A 192 -18.26 -6.81 11.11
CA ILE A 192 -16.96 -7.36 10.81
C ILE A 192 -16.27 -6.34 9.88
N MET A 193 -15.23 -5.69 10.36
CA MET A 193 -14.60 -4.55 9.69
C MET A 193 -13.17 -4.86 9.28
N ARG A 194 -12.67 -4.10 8.34
CA ARG A 194 -11.24 -4.06 8.04
C ARG A 194 -10.48 -3.40 9.19
N GLU A 195 -9.19 -3.65 9.23
CA GLU A 195 -8.24 -3.03 10.16
C GLU A 195 -8.12 -1.51 9.95
N PRO A 196 -7.65 -0.74 10.96
CA PRO A 196 -7.29 0.67 10.78
C PRO A 196 -6.25 0.86 9.66
N GLY A 197 -6.36 1.94 8.90
CA GLY A 197 -5.51 2.19 7.73
C GLY A 197 -6.05 1.60 6.42
N SER A 198 -7.13 0.81 6.47
CA SER A 198 -7.85 0.36 5.28
C SER A 198 -8.72 1.47 4.70
N GLY A 199 -8.55 1.78 3.40
CA GLY A 199 -9.42 2.71 2.69
C GLY A 199 -10.89 2.27 2.69
N THR A 200 -11.17 0.98 2.60
CA THR A 200 -12.53 0.43 2.73
C THR A 200 -13.16 0.80 4.07
N ARG A 201 -12.42 0.59 5.18
CA ARG A 201 -12.91 0.93 6.53
C ARG A 201 -13.21 2.42 6.64
N GLU A 202 -12.27 3.26 6.24
CA GLU A 202 -12.40 4.72 6.36
C GLU A 202 -13.64 5.25 5.62
N ILE A 203 -13.92 4.73 4.43
CA ILE A 203 -15.11 5.11 3.65
C ILE A 203 -16.40 4.67 4.35
N ILE A 204 -16.46 3.43 4.84
CA ILE A 204 -17.65 2.89 5.50
C ILE A 204 -17.92 3.63 6.81
N GLU A 205 -16.90 3.84 7.63
CA GLU A 205 -17.02 4.59 8.89
C GLU A 205 -17.52 6.01 8.66
N ASN A 206 -16.90 6.73 7.71
CA ASN A 206 -17.33 8.09 7.34
C ASN A 206 -18.77 8.10 6.81
N TYR A 207 -19.15 7.10 6.00
CA TYR A 207 -20.50 7.00 5.49
C TYR A 207 -21.53 6.80 6.61
N LEU A 208 -21.30 5.83 7.52
CA LEU A 208 -22.19 5.56 8.64
C LEU A 208 -22.32 6.75 9.58
N ILE A 209 -21.19 7.37 9.95
CA ILE A 209 -21.14 8.57 10.80
C ILE A 209 -21.92 9.74 10.17
N ASN A 210 -21.69 10.02 8.90
CA ASN A 210 -22.37 11.12 8.18
C ASN A 210 -23.89 10.89 8.06
N LYS A 211 -24.33 9.63 8.09
CA LYS A 211 -25.75 9.27 8.11
C LYS A 211 -26.35 9.18 9.51
N GLY A 212 -25.54 9.41 10.55
CA GLY A 212 -25.97 9.32 11.95
C GLY A 212 -26.30 7.88 12.39
N CYS A 213 -25.73 6.88 11.72
CA CYS A 213 -25.89 5.47 12.06
C CYS A 213 -24.78 5.03 13.03
N ASN A 214 -25.17 4.59 14.21
CA ASN A 214 -24.23 4.00 15.15
C ASN A 214 -23.88 2.56 14.68
N TYR A 215 -22.68 2.13 14.93
CA TYR A 215 -22.25 0.77 14.58
C TYR A 215 -21.34 0.18 15.65
N ASN A 216 -21.39 -1.14 15.78
CA ASN A 216 -20.60 -1.89 16.75
C ASN A 216 -19.59 -2.77 16.03
N VAL A 217 -18.32 -2.42 16.10
CA VAL A 217 -17.23 -3.24 15.55
C VAL A 217 -17.04 -4.45 16.48
N TYR A 218 -17.49 -5.60 16.00
CA TYR A 218 -17.39 -6.86 16.74
C TYR A 218 -16.04 -7.57 16.48
N MET A 219 -15.54 -7.48 15.22
CA MET A 219 -14.30 -8.12 14.82
C MET A 219 -13.57 -7.26 13.79
N GLU A 220 -12.24 -7.22 13.88
CA GLU A 220 -11.36 -6.54 12.92
C GLU A 220 -10.48 -7.58 12.22
N LEU A 221 -10.39 -7.49 10.88
CA LEU A 221 -9.62 -8.41 10.06
C LEU A 221 -8.84 -7.64 8.98
N GLY A 222 -7.59 -8.03 8.74
CA GLY A 222 -6.70 -7.39 7.77
C GLY A 222 -6.92 -7.80 6.31
N ASN A 223 -8.00 -8.53 6.00
CA ASN A 223 -8.22 -9.10 4.67
C ASN A 223 -9.70 -9.22 4.33
N THR A 224 -10.10 -8.74 3.13
CA THR A 224 -11.50 -8.79 2.67
C THR A 224 -12.03 -10.22 2.54
N GLU A 225 -11.22 -11.15 2.03
CA GLU A 225 -11.62 -12.55 1.90
C GLU A 225 -11.92 -13.18 3.29
N ALA A 226 -11.09 -12.87 4.30
CA ALA A 226 -11.32 -13.32 5.67
C ALA A 226 -12.63 -12.76 6.24
N ILE A 227 -12.95 -11.49 5.95
CA ILE A 227 -14.23 -10.87 6.35
C ILE A 227 -15.39 -11.63 5.73
N VAL A 228 -15.37 -11.88 4.43
CA VAL A 228 -16.42 -12.61 3.72
C VAL A 228 -16.63 -14.00 4.33
N ARG A 229 -15.54 -14.74 4.61
CA ARG A 229 -15.58 -16.04 5.26
C ARG A 229 -16.21 -16.00 6.65
N VAL A 230 -15.93 -14.96 7.44
CA VAL A 230 -16.54 -14.81 8.76
C VAL A 230 -18.04 -14.49 8.64
N VAL A 231 -18.43 -13.63 7.68
CA VAL A 231 -19.84 -13.33 7.39
C VAL A 231 -20.61 -14.60 6.96
N GLU A 232 -20.02 -15.47 6.16
CA GLU A 232 -20.60 -16.79 5.79
C GLU A 232 -20.98 -17.62 7.00
N THR A 233 -20.26 -17.51 8.11
CA THR A 233 -20.58 -18.26 9.35
C THR A 233 -21.77 -17.68 10.15
N GLY A 234 -22.28 -16.50 9.77
CA GLY A 234 -23.37 -15.83 10.47
C GLY A 234 -22.96 -15.05 11.72
N LEU A 235 -21.66 -14.80 11.92
CA LEU A 235 -21.17 -14.07 13.11
C LEU A 235 -21.49 -12.57 13.10
N GLY A 236 -21.81 -12.01 11.93
CA GLY A 236 -22.12 -10.60 11.78
C GLY A 236 -22.34 -10.21 10.33
N ILE A 237 -22.32 -8.89 10.09
CA ILE A 237 -22.44 -8.28 8.77
C ILE A 237 -21.14 -7.58 8.40
N ALA A 238 -20.96 -7.30 7.11
CA ALA A 238 -19.86 -6.48 6.64
C ALA A 238 -20.30 -5.59 5.47
N CYS A 239 -19.49 -4.59 5.14
CA CYS A 239 -19.62 -3.84 3.90
C CYS A 239 -18.32 -4.03 3.11
N VAL A 240 -18.42 -4.55 1.90
CA VAL A 240 -17.27 -4.94 1.08
C VAL A 240 -17.52 -4.59 -0.40
N SER A 241 -16.46 -4.62 -1.20
CA SER A 241 -16.56 -4.45 -2.65
C SER A 241 -17.46 -5.52 -3.28
N CYS A 242 -18.31 -5.12 -4.20
CA CYS A 242 -19.11 -6.05 -4.99
C CYS A 242 -18.22 -7.04 -5.77
N LYS A 243 -17.07 -6.58 -6.24
CA LYS A 243 -16.08 -7.42 -6.96
C LYS A 243 -15.55 -8.60 -6.12
N ALA A 244 -15.63 -8.51 -4.79
CA ALA A 244 -15.10 -9.54 -3.88
C ALA A 244 -16.09 -10.69 -3.61
N ILE A 245 -17.32 -10.58 -4.04
CA ILE A 245 -18.41 -11.44 -3.52
C ILE A 245 -19.33 -12.06 -4.56
N ASP A 246 -19.16 -11.73 -5.85
CA ASP A 246 -20.06 -12.20 -6.92
C ASP A 246 -20.25 -13.72 -6.91
N GLU A 247 -19.16 -14.49 -6.78
CA GLU A 247 -19.22 -15.95 -6.73
C GLU A 247 -19.99 -16.43 -5.49
N ARG A 248 -19.75 -15.80 -4.32
CA ARG A 248 -20.35 -16.17 -3.04
C ARG A 248 -21.86 -15.90 -2.97
N ILE A 249 -22.31 -14.83 -3.62
CA ILE A 249 -23.74 -14.53 -3.77
C ILE A 249 -24.39 -15.59 -4.67
N ASN A 250 -23.75 -15.93 -5.78
CA ASN A 250 -24.27 -16.94 -6.72
C ASN A 250 -24.35 -18.33 -6.08
N GLU A 251 -23.43 -18.67 -5.19
CA GLU A 251 -23.44 -19.91 -4.41
C GLU A 251 -24.46 -19.89 -3.24
N GLY A 252 -25.04 -18.72 -2.94
CA GLY A 252 -25.99 -18.56 -1.84
C GLY A 252 -25.34 -18.62 -0.44
N LEU A 253 -24.04 -18.43 -0.33
CA LEU A 253 -23.30 -18.44 0.93
C LEU A 253 -23.44 -17.14 1.71
N ILE A 254 -23.61 -16.05 0.99
CA ILE A 254 -23.89 -14.70 1.51
C ILE A 254 -25.02 -14.07 0.74
N LYS A 255 -25.64 -13.05 1.32
CA LYS A 255 -26.72 -12.29 0.72
C LYS A 255 -26.49 -10.79 0.93
N GLU A 256 -26.74 -10.00 -0.10
CA GLU A 256 -26.71 -8.55 -0.03
C GLU A 256 -27.84 -8.03 0.85
N ILE A 257 -27.51 -7.11 1.76
CA ILE A 257 -28.47 -6.33 2.53
C ILE A 257 -28.85 -5.11 1.71
N LYS A 258 -29.95 -5.16 0.99
CA LYS A 258 -30.45 -4.05 0.19
C LYS A 258 -31.14 -3.01 1.06
N ILE A 259 -30.63 -1.80 1.05
CA ILE A 259 -31.22 -0.67 1.76
C ILE A 259 -31.59 0.40 0.70
N ASP A 260 -32.87 0.78 0.67
CA ASP A 260 -33.36 1.75 -0.30
C ASP A 260 -32.60 3.08 -0.19
N ASP A 261 -32.29 3.70 -1.32
CA ASP A 261 -31.62 5.00 -1.45
C ASP A 261 -30.19 5.04 -0.85
N ILE A 262 -29.57 3.87 -0.62
CA ILE A 262 -28.20 3.76 -0.14
C ILE A 262 -27.32 3.18 -1.24
N LYS A 263 -26.36 4.00 -1.69
CA LYS A 263 -25.22 3.56 -2.50
C LYS A 263 -23.95 4.04 -1.84
N VAL A 264 -23.10 3.10 -1.48
CA VAL A 264 -21.77 3.40 -1.00
C VAL A 264 -20.81 3.13 -2.14
N SER A 265 -20.13 4.16 -2.61
CA SER A 265 -19.12 4.03 -3.65
C SER A 265 -17.81 4.65 -3.20
N ARG A 266 -16.73 4.23 -3.82
CA ARG A 266 -15.40 4.76 -3.59
C ARG A 266 -14.68 4.97 -4.91
N ASP A 267 -13.84 5.99 -4.94
CA ASP A 267 -12.95 6.24 -6.06
C ASP A 267 -11.71 5.34 -5.94
N LEU A 268 -11.20 4.91 -7.09
CA LEU A 268 -9.98 4.14 -7.23
C LEU A 268 -8.91 5.03 -7.81
N TYR A 269 -7.71 4.97 -7.27
CA TYR A 269 -6.62 5.87 -7.65
C TYR A 269 -5.36 5.10 -8.04
N LEU A 270 -4.71 5.58 -9.09
CA LEU A 270 -3.31 5.32 -9.38
C LEU A 270 -2.49 6.40 -8.70
N ILE A 271 -1.51 6.02 -7.89
CA ILE A 271 -0.65 6.95 -7.16
C ILE A 271 0.82 6.62 -7.32
N TYR A 272 1.67 7.64 -7.32
CA TYR A 272 3.12 7.52 -7.23
C TYR A 272 3.74 8.80 -6.64
N HIS A 273 4.98 8.73 -6.17
CA HIS A 273 5.66 9.89 -5.61
C HIS A 273 5.91 10.95 -6.69
N LYS A 274 5.67 12.24 -6.41
CA LYS A 274 5.86 13.37 -7.35
C LYS A 274 7.26 13.42 -7.98
N ASP A 275 8.28 13.08 -7.19
CA ASP A 275 9.68 13.05 -7.64
C ASP A 275 10.08 11.69 -8.26
N LYS A 276 9.14 10.79 -8.51
CA LYS A 276 9.43 9.49 -9.12
C LYS A 276 9.89 9.67 -10.55
N PHE A 277 11.06 9.13 -10.87
CA PHE A 277 11.48 9.00 -12.27
C PHE A 277 10.61 7.97 -12.99
N ILE A 278 9.85 8.44 -13.96
CA ILE A 278 8.99 7.57 -14.77
C ILE A 278 9.83 7.01 -15.93
N SER A 279 10.28 5.76 -15.76
CA SER A 279 10.95 5.03 -16.83
C SER A 279 9.97 4.69 -17.95
N LYS A 280 10.48 4.38 -19.16
CA LYS A 280 9.62 4.01 -20.30
C LYS A 280 8.71 2.82 -20.01
N ASN A 281 9.20 1.82 -19.27
CA ASN A 281 8.41 0.67 -18.89
C ASN A 281 7.29 1.04 -17.93
N LEU A 282 7.59 1.92 -16.98
CA LEU A 282 6.61 2.42 -16.02
C LEU A 282 5.54 3.28 -16.71
N GLU A 283 5.95 4.14 -17.66
CA GLU A 283 5.04 4.93 -18.48
C GLU A 283 4.04 4.05 -19.25
N ILE A 284 4.53 3.00 -19.94
CA ILE A 284 3.68 2.05 -20.66
C ILE A 284 2.67 1.38 -19.72
N PHE A 285 3.09 1.01 -18.50
CA PHE A 285 2.19 0.41 -17.53
C PHE A 285 1.15 1.40 -17.00
N ILE A 286 1.55 2.64 -16.71
CA ILE A 286 0.66 3.73 -16.29
C ILE A 286 -0.39 4.00 -17.37
N ASP A 287 0.03 4.09 -18.64
CA ASP A 287 -0.89 4.31 -19.77
C ASP A 287 -1.88 3.16 -19.93
N LYS A 288 -1.43 1.91 -19.73
CA LYS A 288 -2.31 0.75 -19.72
C LYS A 288 -3.39 0.87 -18.64
N ILE A 289 -3.01 1.21 -17.41
CA ILE A 289 -3.97 1.39 -16.31
C ILE A 289 -4.97 2.51 -16.62
N LYS A 290 -4.50 3.68 -17.09
CA LYS A 290 -5.36 4.83 -17.41
C LYS A 290 -6.32 4.57 -18.57
N SER A 291 -6.01 3.64 -19.46
CA SER A 291 -6.86 3.26 -20.59
C SER A 291 -7.79 2.09 -20.31
N SER A 292 -7.70 1.47 -19.13
CA SER A 292 -8.54 0.33 -18.76
C SER A 292 -9.80 0.81 -18.05
N ASP A 293 -10.95 0.20 -18.34
CA ASP A 293 -12.19 0.39 -17.57
C ASP A 293 -12.09 -0.47 -16.30
N ILE A 294 -11.85 0.16 -15.17
CA ILE A 294 -11.61 -0.51 -13.88
C ILE A 294 -12.87 -0.47 -13.00
#